data_428c5ff848f3711fbd7b71a5162c0a29
#
_entry.id   428c5ff848f3711fbd7b71a5162c0a29
#
_cell.length_a   1.000
_cell.length_b   1.000
_cell.length_c   1.000
_cell.angle_alpha   90.00
_cell.angle_beta   90.00
_cell.angle_gamma   90.00
#
_symmetry.space_group_name_H-M   'P 1'
#
loop_
_entity.id
_entity.type
_entity.pdbx_description
1 polymer ?
#
loop_
_entity_poly.entity_id
_entity_poly.type
_entity_poly.pdbx_seq_one_letter_code
_entity_poly.pdbx_strand_id
1 'polypeptide(L)'
;APEFIFQRTVSPEKAPNKATYVTINFKKSDPIGINGKKLSPYKLLEKLNQLAGKNGIGRVDLVENRFIGIKSRGIYETPGGTILISAHRAMESVTLDKETMHKKDAIMSRYAELIYNGYWYSKERFKLQKIVDLKKHSVNGSIKLKLYKGNITIQSRITKSKAYSMKKVSFEENKTFNKSNVERFINFHKKNLDK
;
A
#
# COMPACT_ATOMS: atom_id res chain seq x y z
N ALA A 1 -19.15 17.53 1.10
CA ALA A 1 -18.78 18.34 -0.07
C ALA A 1 -19.83 18.19 -1.16
N PRO A 2 -20.23 19.29 -1.87
CA PRO A 2 -21.14 19.19 -2.99
C PRO A 2 -20.58 18.34 -4.13
N GLU A 3 -21.43 17.56 -4.81
CA GLU A 3 -20.99 16.59 -5.82
C GLU A 3 -20.25 17.23 -7.01
N PHE A 4 -20.58 18.47 -7.37
CA PHE A 4 -19.95 19.18 -8.49
C PHE A 4 -18.44 19.46 -8.32
N ILE A 5 -17.91 19.37 -7.08
CA ILE A 5 -16.47 19.54 -6.80
C ILE A 5 -15.67 18.37 -7.36
N PHE A 6 -16.25 17.17 -7.37
CA PHE A 6 -15.58 15.95 -7.81
C PHE A 6 -15.61 15.85 -9.33
N GLN A 7 -14.43 15.97 -9.95
CA GLN A 7 -14.27 15.96 -11.41
C GLN A 7 -13.65 14.68 -11.96
N ARG A 8 -12.97 13.91 -11.10
CA ARG A 8 -12.24 12.70 -11.50
C ARG A 8 -12.91 11.41 -11.06
N THR A 9 -13.86 11.50 -10.15
CA THR A 9 -14.55 10.35 -9.55
C THR A 9 -16.04 10.52 -9.61
N VAL A 10 -16.75 9.46 -9.95
CA VAL A 10 -18.20 9.41 -9.76
C VAL A 10 -18.53 9.15 -8.28
N SER A 11 -19.73 9.52 -7.81
CA SER A 11 -20.13 9.11 -6.46
C SER A 11 -20.19 7.58 -6.37
N PRO A 12 -19.81 6.97 -5.20
CA PRO A 12 -19.92 5.53 -5.02
C PRO A 12 -21.30 4.97 -5.33
N GLU A 13 -22.36 5.72 -5.05
CA GLU A 13 -23.75 5.34 -5.33
C GLU A 13 -24.03 5.24 -6.83
N LYS A 14 -23.49 6.18 -7.63
CA LYS A 14 -23.64 6.23 -9.09
C LYS A 14 -22.62 5.34 -9.82
N ALA A 15 -21.65 4.74 -9.10
CA ALA A 15 -20.69 3.83 -9.69
C ALA A 15 -21.37 2.55 -10.20
N PRO A 16 -20.79 1.87 -11.21
CA PRO A 16 -21.38 0.69 -11.83
C PRO A 16 -21.72 -0.41 -10.82
N ASN A 17 -22.86 -1.09 -11.04
CA ASN A 17 -23.27 -2.26 -10.25
C ASN A 17 -22.43 -3.51 -10.54
N LYS A 18 -21.57 -3.47 -11.58
CA LYS A 18 -20.64 -4.53 -11.93
C LYS A 18 -19.24 -4.18 -11.45
N ALA A 19 -18.64 -5.06 -10.65
CA ALA A 19 -17.29 -4.86 -10.16
C ALA A 19 -16.25 -4.85 -11.30
N THR A 20 -15.24 -4.00 -11.16
CA THR A 20 -14.06 -3.95 -12.05
C THR A 20 -12.90 -4.69 -11.38
N TYR A 21 -12.27 -5.59 -12.12
CA TYR A 21 -11.07 -6.30 -11.65
C TYR A 21 -9.83 -5.74 -12.34
N VAL A 22 -8.78 -5.52 -11.55
CA VAL A 22 -7.50 -5.03 -12.05
C VAL A 22 -6.36 -5.79 -11.40
N THR A 23 -5.36 -6.19 -12.20
CA THR A 23 -4.14 -6.82 -11.71
C THR A 23 -2.98 -5.85 -11.93
N ILE A 24 -2.25 -5.51 -10.88
CA ILE A 24 -1.07 -4.63 -10.95
C ILE A 24 0.17 -5.50 -10.77
N ASN A 25 1.12 -5.37 -11.69
CA ASN A 25 2.38 -6.10 -11.68
C ASN A 25 3.48 -5.20 -11.08
N PHE A 26 4.26 -5.76 -10.15
CA PHE A 26 5.37 -5.09 -9.46
C PHE A 26 6.71 -5.75 -9.79
N LYS A 27 7.74 -4.92 -9.98
CA LYS A 27 9.14 -5.35 -10.09
C LYS A 27 10.02 -4.39 -9.29
N LYS A 28 10.73 -4.93 -8.31
CA LYS A 28 11.58 -4.14 -7.39
C LYS A 28 10.82 -2.97 -6.75
N SER A 29 9.61 -3.24 -6.29
CA SER A 29 8.68 -2.27 -5.70
C SER A 29 7.94 -1.36 -6.69
N ASP A 30 8.44 -1.19 -7.91
CA ASP A 30 7.81 -0.33 -8.91
C ASP A 30 6.63 -1.03 -9.59
N PRO A 31 5.49 -0.34 -9.77
CA PRO A 31 4.41 -0.84 -10.60
C PRO A 31 4.79 -0.72 -12.08
N ILE A 32 4.84 -1.85 -12.77
CA ILE A 32 5.34 -1.93 -14.16
C ILE A 32 4.26 -2.23 -15.20
N GLY A 33 3.05 -2.59 -14.77
CA GLY A 33 2.00 -2.95 -15.72
C GLY A 33 0.67 -3.24 -15.07
N ILE A 34 -0.37 -3.28 -15.91
CA ILE A 34 -1.75 -3.54 -15.55
C ILE A 34 -2.30 -4.66 -16.43
N ASN A 35 -2.94 -5.66 -15.83
CA ASN A 35 -3.57 -6.81 -16.53
C ASN A 35 -2.62 -7.49 -17.53
N GLY A 36 -1.34 -7.68 -17.13
CA GLY A 36 -0.32 -8.29 -17.96
C GLY A 36 0.32 -7.38 -19.01
N LYS A 37 -0.20 -6.16 -19.21
CA LYS A 37 0.33 -5.18 -20.15
C LYS A 37 1.34 -4.27 -19.46
N LYS A 38 2.58 -4.25 -19.95
CA LYS A 38 3.60 -3.29 -19.47
C LYS A 38 3.24 -1.88 -19.95
N LEU A 39 3.32 -0.91 -19.04
CA LEU A 39 2.99 0.49 -19.29
C LEU A 39 4.09 1.40 -18.75
N SER A 40 4.23 2.58 -19.35
CA SER A 40 5.03 3.65 -18.75
C SER A 40 4.37 4.12 -17.45
N PRO A 41 5.11 4.70 -16.49
CA PRO A 41 4.56 5.19 -15.21
C PRO A 41 3.37 6.14 -15.42
N TYR A 42 3.48 7.07 -16.37
CA TYR A 42 2.40 8.00 -16.72
C TYR A 42 1.12 7.25 -17.17
N LYS A 43 1.23 6.39 -18.20
CA LYS A 43 0.08 5.64 -18.74
C LYS A 43 -0.52 4.68 -17.72
N LEU A 44 0.30 4.14 -16.82
CA LEU A 44 -0.15 3.28 -15.73
C LEU A 44 -1.02 4.08 -14.75
N LEU A 45 -0.53 5.24 -14.28
CA LEU A 45 -1.29 6.09 -13.36
C LEU A 45 -2.55 6.63 -14.01
N GLU A 46 -2.48 7.10 -15.26
CA GLU A 46 -3.64 7.55 -16.03
C GLU A 46 -4.72 6.46 -16.11
N LYS A 47 -4.33 5.23 -16.44
CA LYS A 47 -5.26 4.10 -16.52
C LYS A 47 -5.88 3.76 -15.17
N LEU A 48 -5.11 3.80 -14.10
CA LEU A 48 -5.63 3.57 -12.75
C LEU A 48 -6.56 4.69 -12.30
N ASN A 49 -6.26 5.95 -12.64
CA ASN A 49 -7.16 7.08 -12.38
C ASN A 49 -8.53 6.86 -13.04
N GLN A 50 -8.55 6.45 -14.31
CA GLN A 50 -9.79 6.16 -15.03
C GLN A 50 -10.58 5.02 -14.37
N LEU A 51 -9.93 3.90 -14.05
CA LEU A 51 -10.57 2.73 -13.44
C LEU A 51 -11.12 3.03 -12.05
N ALA A 52 -10.32 3.68 -11.21
CA ALA A 52 -10.70 4.03 -9.84
C ALA A 52 -11.80 5.09 -9.83
N GLY A 53 -11.65 6.14 -10.63
CA GLY A 53 -12.62 7.23 -10.72
C GLY A 53 -14.00 6.74 -11.14
N LYS A 54 -14.06 5.87 -12.16
CA LYS A 54 -15.30 5.22 -12.60
C LYS A 54 -15.98 4.38 -11.51
N ASN A 55 -15.21 3.85 -10.56
CA ASN A 55 -15.71 3.04 -9.45
C ASN A 55 -15.89 3.84 -8.16
N GLY A 56 -15.80 5.18 -8.19
CA GLY A 56 -16.03 6.05 -7.05
C GLY A 56 -14.92 6.02 -5.99
N ILE A 57 -13.70 5.59 -6.37
CA ILE A 57 -12.57 5.40 -5.45
C ILE A 57 -11.67 6.63 -5.47
N GLY A 58 -11.17 7.03 -4.28
CA GLY A 58 -10.13 8.04 -4.15
C GLY A 58 -10.60 9.42 -3.75
N ARG A 59 -11.82 9.57 -3.23
CA ARG A 59 -12.31 10.80 -2.61
C ARG A 59 -11.81 10.91 -1.19
N VAL A 60 -11.26 12.04 -0.82
CA VAL A 60 -10.75 12.34 0.51
C VAL A 60 -11.26 13.70 0.96
N ASP A 61 -11.90 13.73 2.12
CA ASP A 61 -12.35 14.95 2.80
C ASP A 61 -11.73 14.93 4.19
N LEU A 62 -10.82 15.85 4.46
CA LEU A 62 -10.07 15.89 5.71
C LEU A 62 -9.76 17.31 6.16
N VAL A 63 -9.55 17.46 7.46
CA VAL A 63 -8.99 18.68 8.05
C VAL A 63 -7.50 18.47 8.27
N GLU A 64 -6.69 19.26 7.60
CA GLU A 64 -5.22 19.20 7.66
C GLU A 64 -4.62 20.37 8.44
N ASN A 65 -3.43 20.13 9.01
CA ASN A 65 -2.63 21.18 9.64
C ASN A 65 -1.68 21.77 8.59
N ARG A 66 -1.86 23.05 8.29
CA ARG A 66 -0.94 23.78 7.41
C ARG A 66 0.42 24.01 8.08
N PHE A 67 1.46 24.14 7.28
CA PHE A 67 2.82 24.44 7.78
C PHE A 67 2.88 25.65 8.72
N ILE A 68 2.04 26.65 8.48
CA ILE A 68 1.93 27.88 9.29
C ILE A 68 1.08 27.71 10.57
N GLY A 69 0.72 26.49 10.94
CA GLY A 69 0.02 26.20 12.20
C GLY A 69 -1.50 26.34 12.18
N ILE A 70 -2.11 26.74 11.07
CA ILE A 70 -3.58 26.81 10.95
C ILE A 70 -4.17 25.51 10.41
N LYS A 71 -5.44 25.27 10.70
CA LYS A 71 -6.20 24.15 10.12
C LYS A 71 -6.94 24.60 8.88
N SER A 72 -7.00 23.73 7.89
CA SER A 72 -7.85 23.93 6.71
C SER A 72 -8.50 22.61 6.28
N ARG A 73 -9.75 22.70 5.77
CA ARG A 73 -10.40 21.55 5.14
C ARG A 73 -9.90 21.40 3.71
N GLY A 74 -9.45 20.20 3.37
CA GLY A 74 -9.04 19.81 2.03
C GLY A 74 -9.96 18.75 1.46
N ILE A 75 -10.35 18.90 0.19
CA ILE A 75 -11.08 17.90 -0.56
C ILE A 75 -10.22 17.51 -1.75
N TYR A 76 -9.89 16.23 -1.82
CA TYR A 76 -8.95 15.70 -2.80
C TYR A 76 -9.52 14.52 -3.55
N GLU A 77 -9.05 14.34 -4.78
CA GLU A 77 -9.33 13.16 -5.60
C GLU A 77 -8.00 12.50 -6.00
N THR A 78 -7.73 11.32 -5.45
CA THR A 78 -6.50 10.55 -5.68
C THR A 78 -6.80 9.13 -6.14
N PRO A 79 -7.63 8.95 -7.20
CA PRO A 79 -8.16 7.63 -7.54
C PRO A 79 -7.08 6.58 -7.83
N GLY A 80 -6.17 6.86 -8.74
CA GLY A 80 -5.08 5.93 -9.09
C GLY A 80 -4.06 5.74 -7.97
N GLY A 81 -3.74 6.82 -7.24
CA GLY A 81 -2.87 6.76 -6.06
C GLY A 81 -3.41 5.85 -4.98
N THR A 82 -4.72 5.93 -4.70
CA THR A 82 -5.39 5.07 -3.71
C THR A 82 -5.28 3.58 -4.07
N ILE A 83 -5.48 3.23 -5.35
CA ILE A 83 -5.30 1.85 -5.82
C ILE A 83 -3.83 1.41 -5.69
N LEU A 84 -2.88 2.26 -6.10
CA LEU A 84 -1.45 1.93 -6.05
C LEU A 84 -0.97 1.70 -4.63
N ILE A 85 -1.34 2.56 -3.69
CA ILE A 85 -0.97 2.42 -2.26
C ILE A 85 -1.53 1.11 -1.71
N SER A 86 -2.82 0.82 -1.95
CA SER A 86 -3.46 -0.41 -1.51
C SER A 86 -2.77 -1.66 -2.07
N ALA A 87 -2.48 -1.68 -3.38
CA ALA A 87 -1.82 -2.80 -4.03
C ALA A 87 -0.36 -2.96 -3.59
N HIS A 88 0.37 -1.85 -3.47
CA HIS A 88 1.77 -1.87 -3.04
C HIS A 88 1.90 -2.39 -1.61
N ARG A 89 1.06 -1.90 -0.69
CA ARG A 89 1.02 -2.38 0.69
C ARG A 89 0.69 -3.87 0.78
N ALA A 90 -0.26 -4.34 -0.04
CA ALA A 90 -0.60 -5.76 -0.14
C ALA A 90 0.56 -6.62 -0.70
N MET A 91 1.40 -6.08 -1.59
CA MET A 91 2.59 -6.76 -2.10
C MET A 91 3.70 -6.79 -1.05
N GLU A 92 3.96 -5.67 -0.36
CA GLU A 92 4.94 -5.62 0.74
C GLU A 92 4.61 -6.63 1.84
N SER A 93 3.33 -6.78 2.21
CA SER A 93 2.89 -7.69 3.28
C SER A 93 3.24 -9.16 3.05
N VAL A 94 3.46 -9.59 1.81
CA VAL A 94 3.83 -10.97 1.47
C VAL A 94 5.29 -11.13 1.02
N THR A 95 6.03 -10.03 0.88
CA THR A 95 7.40 -10.03 0.35
C THR A 95 8.44 -9.54 1.33
N LEU A 96 8.06 -8.70 2.29
CA LEU A 96 8.93 -8.13 3.31
C LEU A 96 8.77 -8.85 4.65
N ASP A 97 9.83 -8.86 5.44
CA ASP A 97 9.78 -9.34 6.82
C ASP A 97 9.21 -8.27 7.77
N LYS A 98 8.80 -8.73 8.97
CA LYS A 98 8.18 -7.92 10.00
C LYS A 98 9.01 -6.68 10.38
N GLU A 99 10.32 -6.85 10.59
CA GLU A 99 11.18 -5.76 11.04
C GLU A 99 11.31 -4.66 9.98
N THR A 100 11.45 -5.05 8.71
CA THR A 100 11.49 -4.10 7.59
C THR A 100 10.17 -3.34 7.46
N MET A 101 9.04 -4.03 7.60
CA MET A 101 7.72 -3.40 7.59
C MET A 101 7.58 -2.38 8.71
N HIS A 102 7.91 -2.75 9.96
CA HIS A 102 7.82 -1.85 11.10
C HIS A 102 8.75 -0.64 10.98
N LYS A 103 9.98 -0.82 10.48
CA LYS A 103 10.89 0.31 10.24
C LYS A 103 10.33 1.30 9.23
N LYS A 104 9.73 0.81 8.14
CA LYS A 104 9.06 1.66 7.14
C LYS A 104 7.87 2.39 7.75
N ASP A 105 7.01 1.70 8.49
CA ASP A 105 5.83 2.29 9.12
C ASP A 105 6.18 3.38 10.14
N ALA A 106 7.21 3.16 10.95
CA ALA A 106 7.65 4.10 11.97
C ALA A 106 8.09 5.46 11.42
N ILE A 107 8.61 5.50 10.18
CA ILE A 107 9.09 6.74 9.57
C ILE A 107 8.04 7.46 8.71
N MET A 108 6.90 6.82 8.41
CA MET A 108 5.96 7.32 7.39
C MET A 108 5.40 8.70 7.71
N SER A 109 5.04 8.96 8.97
CA SER A 109 4.50 10.26 9.38
C SER A 109 5.54 11.37 9.19
N ARG A 110 6.79 11.13 9.60
CA ARG A 110 7.86 12.12 9.44
C ARG A 110 8.25 12.32 7.98
N TYR A 111 8.27 11.24 7.19
CA TYR A 111 8.55 11.32 5.77
C TYR A 111 7.47 12.14 5.04
N ALA A 112 6.19 11.88 5.35
CA ALA A 112 5.07 12.63 4.79
C ALA A 112 5.10 14.12 5.18
N GLU A 113 5.42 14.43 6.44
CA GLU A 113 5.57 15.79 6.94
C GLU A 113 6.65 16.57 6.17
N LEU A 114 7.82 15.96 5.94
CA LEU A 114 8.89 16.60 5.17
C LEU A 114 8.46 16.91 3.74
N ILE A 115 7.72 16.01 3.09
CA ILE A 115 7.20 16.23 1.74
C ILE A 115 6.15 17.34 1.75
N TYR A 116 5.19 17.28 2.69
CA TYR A 116 4.12 18.26 2.82
C TYR A 116 4.66 19.68 3.06
N ASN A 117 5.68 19.81 3.90
CA ASN A 117 6.33 21.08 4.24
C ASN A 117 7.33 21.57 3.17
N GLY A 118 7.47 20.87 2.04
CA GLY A 118 8.35 21.28 0.94
C GLY A 118 9.84 20.93 1.12
N TYR A 119 10.19 20.10 2.11
CA TYR A 119 11.57 19.70 2.40
C TYR A 119 12.06 18.53 1.53
N TRP A 120 11.64 18.47 0.27
CA TRP A 120 12.00 17.40 -0.68
C TRP A 120 13.51 17.19 -0.81
N TYR A 121 14.30 18.25 -0.81
CA TYR A 121 15.77 18.19 -0.96
C TYR A 121 16.54 18.17 0.36
N SER A 122 15.86 18.02 1.51
CA SER A 122 16.52 17.99 2.80
C SER A 122 17.34 16.71 3.01
N LYS A 123 18.47 16.85 3.76
CA LYS A 123 19.32 15.72 4.15
C LYS A 123 18.53 14.65 4.92
N GLU A 124 17.57 15.08 5.74
CA GLU A 124 16.71 14.19 6.51
C GLU A 124 15.82 13.33 5.60
N ARG A 125 15.14 13.95 4.62
CA ARG A 125 14.32 13.21 3.66
C ARG A 125 15.15 12.16 2.92
N PHE A 126 16.39 12.49 2.51
CA PHE A 126 17.29 11.51 1.87
C PHE A 126 17.69 10.36 2.79
N LYS A 127 17.89 10.62 4.10
CA LYS A 127 18.14 9.54 5.08
C LYS A 127 16.92 8.62 5.21
N LEU A 128 15.73 9.18 5.33
CA LEU A 128 14.48 8.40 5.41
C LEU A 128 14.20 7.63 4.11
N GLN A 129 14.55 8.19 2.94
CA GLN A 129 14.41 7.49 1.67
C GLN A 129 15.17 6.15 1.65
N LYS A 130 16.35 6.08 2.27
CA LYS A 130 17.10 4.82 2.38
C LYS A 130 16.31 3.75 3.14
N ILE A 131 15.51 4.15 4.13
CA ILE A 131 14.64 3.24 4.88
C ILE A 131 13.43 2.82 4.01
N VAL A 132 12.82 3.77 3.27
CA VAL A 132 11.76 3.46 2.31
C VAL A 132 12.23 2.44 1.26
N ASP A 133 13.47 2.57 0.80
CA ASP A 133 14.08 1.69 -0.20
C ASP A 133 14.59 0.35 0.35
N LEU A 134 14.51 0.12 1.67
CA LEU A 134 14.93 -1.16 2.26
C LEU A 134 14.21 -2.33 1.58
N LYS A 135 15.00 -3.31 1.15
CA LYS A 135 14.52 -4.56 0.53
C LYS A 135 13.56 -4.37 -0.66
N LYS A 136 13.55 -3.20 -1.31
CA LYS A 136 12.70 -2.98 -2.49
C LYS A 136 12.91 -4.02 -3.60
N HIS A 137 14.13 -4.56 -3.73
CA HIS A 137 14.44 -5.61 -4.70
C HIS A 137 13.67 -6.91 -4.48
N SER A 138 13.15 -7.14 -3.27
CA SER A 138 12.35 -8.32 -2.92
C SER A 138 10.87 -8.16 -3.26
N VAL A 139 10.39 -6.93 -3.47
CA VAL A 139 8.98 -6.63 -3.73
C VAL A 139 8.66 -6.87 -5.20
N ASN A 140 8.34 -8.13 -5.53
CA ASN A 140 8.05 -8.57 -6.91
C ASN A 140 6.83 -9.47 -6.93
N GLY A 141 5.97 -9.28 -7.92
CA GLY A 141 4.80 -10.12 -8.10
C GLY A 141 3.61 -9.37 -8.68
N SER A 142 2.41 -9.84 -8.41
CA SER A 142 1.17 -9.19 -8.85
C SER A 142 0.09 -9.23 -7.78
N ILE A 143 -0.70 -8.16 -7.74
CA ILE A 143 -1.87 -8.02 -6.87
C ILE A 143 -3.10 -7.89 -7.74
N LYS A 144 -4.09 -8.74 -7.52
CA LYS A 144 -5.42 -8.63 -8.14
C LYS A 144 -6.36 -7.94 -7.18
N LEU A 145 -7.00 -6.88 -7.65
CA LEU A 145 -7.94 -6.05 -6.91
C LEU A 145 -9.35 -6.17 -7.51
N LYS A 146 -10.35 -6.10 -6.66
CA LYS A 146 -11.75 -5.85 -7.01
C LYS A 146 -12.08 -4.41 -6.62
N LEU A 147 -12.55 -3.62 -7.59
CA LEU A 147 -12.98 -2.25 -7.43
C LEU A 147 -14.51 -2.22 -7.52
N TYR A 148 -15.17 -1.73 -6.50
CA TYR A 148 -16.62 -1.70 -6.47
C TYR A 148 -17.15 -0.63 -5.54
N LYS A 149 -17.92 0.32 -6.07
CA LYS A 149 -18.66 1.33 -5.31
C LYS A 149 -17.84 1.97 -4.17
N GLY A 150 -16.73 2.62 -4.54
CA GLY A 150 -15.84 3.31 -3.60
C GLY A 150 -14.85 2.40 -2.85
N ASN A 151 -14.97 1.06 -2.96
CA ASN A 151 -14.17 0.12 -2.19
C ASN A 151 -13.14 -0.62 -3.05
N ILE A 152 -12.02 -0.95 -2.40
CA ILE A 152 -10.94 -1.79 -2.95
C ILE A 152 -10.86 -3.06 -2.10
N THR A 153 -10.97 -4.22 -2.75
CA THR A 153 -10.78 -5.51 -2.08
C THR A 153 -9.61 -6.26 -2.72
N ILE A 154 -8.67 -6.72 -1.91
CA ILE A 154 -7.58 -7.58 -2.41
C ILE A 154 -8.15 -8.98 -2.70
N GLN A 155 -8.06 -9.40 -3.95
CA GLN A 155 -8.55 -10.71 -4.40
C GLN A 155 -7.47 -11.78 -4.37
N SER A 156 -6.26 -11.43 -4.80
CA SER A 156 -5.12 -12.36 -4.74
C SER A 156 -3.78 -11.64 -4.69
N ARG A 157 -2.79 -12.33 -4.14
CA ARG A 157 -1.39 -11.93 -4.07
C ARG A 157 -0.55 -13.05 -4.67
N ILE A 158 0.21 -12.77 -5.73
CA ILE A 158 1.07 -13.74 -6.42
C ILE A 158 2.51 -13.24 -6.33
N THR A 159 3.38 -14.01 -5.71
CA THR A 159 4.81 -13.71 -5.59
C THR A 159 5.63 -15.00 -5.55
N LYS A 160 6.90 -14.91 -5.97
CA LYS A 160 7.91 -15.97 -5.79
C LYS A 160 8.68 -15.82 -4.47
N SER A 161 8.36 -14.81 -3.65
CA SER A 161 9.00 -14.62 -2.34
C SER A 161 8.73 -15.79 -1.42
N LYS A 162 9.76 -16.20 -0.66
CA LYS A 162 9.64 -17.22 0.39
C LYS A 162 9.23 -16.64 1.74
N ALA A 163 9.02 -15.32 1.85
CA ALA A 163 8.65 -14.66 3.10
C ALA A 163 7.25 -15.10 3.59
N TYR A 164 6.36 -15.43 2.66
CA TYR A 164 5.03 -15.94 2.95
C TYR A 164 4.89 -17.39 2.48
N SER A 165 4.37 -18.26 3.33
CA SER A 165 4.06 -19.66 3.00
C SER A 165 2.68 -20.03 3.54
N MET A 166 1.73 -20.29 2.64
CA MET A 166 0.39 -20.77 3.03
C MET A 166 0.42 -22.00 3.92
N LYS A 167 1.39 -22.90 3.69
CA LYS A 167 1.55 -24.13 4.51
C LYS A 167 1.93 -23.84 5.97
N LYS A 168 2.53 -22.67 6.27
CA LYS A 168 2.97 -22.29 7.63
C LYS A 168 2.00 -21.35 8.35
N VAL A 169 1.05 -20.76 7.63
CA VAL A 169 0.15 -19.69 8.13
C VAL A 169 -1.28 -20.20 8.37
N SER A 170 -1.60 -21.43 7.96
CA SER A 170 -2.90 -22.03 8.24
C SER A 170 -3.09 -22.23 9.75
N PHE A 171 -4.20 -21.75 10.30
CA PHE A 171 -4.64 -22.03 11.68
C PHE A 171 -5.17 -23.46 11.85
N GLU A 172 -5.27 -24.22 10.75
CA GLU A 172 -5.59 -25.65 10.83
C GLU A 172 -4.41 -26.40 11.41
N GLU A 173 -4.69 -27.48 12.17
CA GLU A 173 -3.66 -28.35 12.75
C GLU A 173 -2.76 -28.91 11.66
N ASN A 174 -1.61 -28.26 11.46
CA ASN A 174 -0.59 -28.67 10.50
C ASN A 174 0.53 -29.39 11.26
N LYS A 175 0.82 -30.63 10.89
CA LYS A 175 1.96 -31.43 11.39
C LYS A 175 3.33 -30.74 11.21
N THR A 176 3.38 -29.63 10.48
CA THR A 176 4.60 -28.82 10.25
C THR A 176 4.79 -27.71 11.27
N PHE A 177 3.82 -27.41 12.14
CA PHE A 177 3.95 -26.40 13.18
C PHE A 177 4.52 -27.02 14.45
N ASN A 178 5.81 -26.84 14.67
CA ASN A 178 6.49 -27.33 15.85
C ASN A 178 6.36 -26.33 17.02
N LYS A 179 5.47 -26.62 17.97
CA LYS A 179 5.24 -25.80 19.18
C LYS A 179 6.53 -25.50 19.95
N SER A 180 7.44 -26.46 20.07
CA SER A 180 8.72 -26.31 20.76
C SER A 180 9.60 -25.21 20.14
N ASN A 181 9.59 -25.05 18.83
CA ASN A 181 10.33 -23.96 18.16
C ASN A 181 9.74 -22.58 18.45
N VAL A 182 8.43 -22.49 18.61
CA VAL A 182 7.74 -21.23 18.97
C VAL A 182 8.06 -20.86 20.42
N GLU A 183 8.01 -21.80 21.34
CA GLU A 183 8.39 -21.57 22.75
C GLU A 183 9.85 -21.14 22.89
N ARG A 184 10.77 -21.78 22.17
CA ARG A 184 12.17 -21.37 22.14
C ARG A 184 12.35 -19.94 21.60
N PHE A 185 11.62 -19.59 20.55
CA PHE A 185 11.65 -18.25 19.98
C PHE A 185 11.12 -17.21 20.97
N ILE A 186 9.98 -17.48 21.62
CA ILE A 186 9.39 -16.60 22.65
C ILE A 186 10.35 -16.42 23.82
N ASN A 187 10.93 -17.51 24.33
CA ASN A 187 11.86 -17.49 25.45
C ASN A 187 13.16 -16.74 25.09
N PHE A 188 13.64 -16.86 23.86
CA PHE A 188 14.78 -16.09 23.38
C PHE A 188 14.50 -14.58 23.36
N HIS A 189 13.33 -14.18 22.86
CA HIS A 189 12.94 -12.76 22.86
C HIS A 189 12.70 -12.21 24.25
N LYS A 190 12.08 -12.99 25.15
CA LYS A 190 11.87 -12.58 26.53
C LYS A 190 13.19 -12.24 27.24
N LYS A 191 14.23 -13.08 27.08
CA LYS A 191 15.56 -12.84 27.66
C LYS A 191 16.24 -11.57 27.12
N ASN A 192 15.84 -11.07 25.93
CA ASN A 192 16.41 -9.87 25.32
C ASN A 192 15.61 -8.60 25.65
N LEU A 193 14.40 -8.71 26.22
CA LEU A 193 13.60 -7.59 26.69
C LEU A 193 13.99 -7.16 28.11
N ASP A 194 14.59 -8.07 28.88
CA ASP A 194 15.05 -7.86 30.27
C ASP A 194 16.47 -7.28 30.35
N LYS A 195 17.07 -6.86 29.22
CA LYS A 195 18.35 -6.17 29.11
C LYS A 195 18.17 -4.72 28.65
#